data_3443f8e12104a26916c4a74cc63a62bc
#
_entry.id   3443f8e12104a26916c4a74cc63a62bc
#
_cell.length_a   1.000
_cell.length_b   1.000
_cell.length_c   1.000
_cell.angle_alpha   90.00
_cell.angle_beta   90.00
_cell.angle_gamma   90.00
#
_symmetry.space_group_name_H-M   'P 1'
#
loop_
_entity.id
_entity.type
_entity.pdbx_description
1 polymer ?
#
loop_
_entity_poly.entity_id
_entity_poly.type
_entity_poly.pdbx_seq_one_letter_code
_entity_poly.pdbx_strand_id
1 'polypeptide(L)'
;MTTKAMLAALILMTSAVGAQAEDTIKIGGLLETSGPLASLGQPGLEGAMLAIEQINAKGGVAGKKLELDNVNTEGDNTKTVTAAKRLVEQSGVVALVGPMNSGSSYAIIDTVQNAATPMISNGGSRGIVLPAQDKKWLFLSPLTDVLVQSVMMTDMQKRGAKKIALLYADSPFGTSGRDQLVKNAGSFGLTLVAQESYANADKDMTPQLTKIRSAQPDAVVIWATGPGQAIAAKNYRQLGLTAPLYMSHAANDFNFLRLAGGSADDVLIPSSKIYVIDSLKDSDPQKAALRRFVTDYQNKYGKPPATFAGNAYDAVNMIAAAIGKAGTDRAGIRDAIEGLKDYVGVTAVYSYGPDDHFGAKADSVVMLTVKDGKFTLAQ
;
A
#
# COMPACT_ATOMS: atom_id res chain seq x y z
N MET A 1 92.21 2.45 4.43
CA MET A 1 91.13 1.77 5.21
C MET A 1 89.77 2.39 4.81
N THR A 2 89.07 1.67 4.03
CA THR A 2 87.84 2.16 3.31
C THR A 2 86.61 1.56 3.99
N THR A 3 85.74 2.38 4.57
CA THR A 3 84.50 1.98 5.17
C THR A 3 83.35 2.21 4.15
N LYS A 4 82.75 1.16 3.62
CA LYS A 4 81.56 1.18 2.74
C LYS A 4 80.32 1.44 3.61
N ALA A 5 79.60 2.53 3.32
CA ALA A 5 78.27 2.75 3.83
C ALA A 5 77.24 2.11 2.90
N MET A 6 76.50 1.14 3.42
CA MET A 6 75.34 0.51 2.75
C MET A 6 74.09 1.36 3.01
N LEU A 7 73.53 1.97 1.96
CA LEU A 7 72.24 2.68 2.04
C LEU A 7 71.11 1.64 1.77
N ALA A 8 70.32 1.29 2.80
CA ALA A 8 69.13 0.48 2.64
C ALA A 8 67.95 1.37 2.25
N ALA A 9 67.48 1.25 1.00
CA ALA A 9 66.25 1.92 0.54
C ALA A 9 65.04 1.12 1.02
N LEU A 10 64.27 1.68 1.96
CA LEU A 10 62.99 1.15 2.44
C LEU A 10 61.92 1.61 1.50
N ILE A 11 61.43 0.71 0.61
CA ILE A 11 60.31 0.97 -0.29
C ILE A 11 59.02 0.80 0.56
N LEU A 12 58.42 1.91 0.98
CA LEU A 12 57.04 1.94 1.52
C LEU A 12 56.07 1.69 0.35
N MET A 13 55.56 0.46 0.23
CA MET A 13 54.35 0.19 -0.58
C MET A 13 53.15 0.75 0.19
N THR A 14 52.73 1.98 -0.11
CA THR A 14 51.42 2.50 0.26
C THR A 14 50.38 1.79 -0.60
N SER A 15 49.72 0.79 -0.02
CA SER A 15 48.49 0.21 -0.57
C SER A 15 47.42 1.32 -0.57
N ALA A 16 47.24 1.97 -1.70
CA ALA A 16 46.07 2.82 -1.93
C ALA A 16 44.85 1.87 -1.92
N VAL A 17 44.21 1.73 -0.77
CA VAL A 17 42.84 1.21 -0.71
C VAL A 17 41.99 2.26 -1.42
N GLY A 18 41.83 2.10 -2.72
CA GLY A 18 40.86 2.83 -3.49
C GLY A 18 39.50 2.61 -2.83
N ALA A 19 38.93 3.66 -2.27
CA ALA A 19 37.52 3.65 -1.91
C ALA A 19 36.76 3.40 -3.23
N GLN A 20 36.44 2.12 -3.50
CA GLN A 20 35.50 1.79 -4.55
C GLN A 20 34.20 2.47 -4.11
N ALA A 21 33.74 3.46 -4.88
CA ALA A 21 32.40 3.97 -4.72
C ALA A 21 31.47 2.75 -4.76
N GLU A 22 30.80 2.46 -3.64
CA GLU A 22 29.86 1.34 -3.58
C GLU A 22 28.84 1.58 -4.69
N ASP A 23 28.87 0.71 -5.71
CA ASP A 23 27.92 0.73 -6.80
C ASP A 23 26.50 0.55 -6.21
N THR A 24 25.72 1.61 -6.16
CA THR A 24 24.34 1.58 -5.63
C THR A 24 23.32 1.45 -6.75
N ILE A 25 22.26 0.69 -6.51
CA ILE A 25 21.08 0.63 -7.38
C ILE A 25 20.03 1.55 -6.76
N LYS A 26 19.58 2.54 -7.52
CA LYS A 26 18.58 3.51 -7.06
C LYS A 26 17.17 3.11 -7.49
N ILE A 27 16.23 3.10 -6.52
CA ILE A 27 14.80 3.07 -6.77
C ILE A 27 14.18 4.39 -6.32
N GLY A 28 13.18 4.88 -7.04
CA GLY A 28 12.48 6.11 -6.68
C GLY A 28 11.33 5.85 -5.73
N GLY A 29 11.13 6.71 -4.74
CA GLY A 29 9.99 6.68 -3.84
C GLY A 29 9.10 7.91 -4.02
N LEU A 30 7.79 7.70 -4.00
CA LEU A 30 6.78 8.75 -4.00
C LEU A 30 5.84 8.53 -2.79
N LEU A 31 6.46 8.54 -1.59
CA LEU A 31 5.77 8.21 -0.34
C LEU A 31 5.51 9.50 0.45
N GLU A 32 4.24 9.83 0.67
CA GLU A 32 3.78 11.08 1.22
C GLU A 32 3.99 11.14 2.75
N THR A 33 5.07 11.75 3.21
CA THR A 33 5.46 11.78 4.63
C THR A 33 4.93 12.97 5.42
N SER A 34 4.27 13.91 4.74
CA SER A 34 3.56 15.04 5.36
C SER A 34 2.25 15.34 4.62
N GLY A 35 1.48 16.31 5.11
CA GLY A 35 0.19 16.67 4.54
C GLY A 35 -0.97 15.74 4.97
N PRO A 36 -2.13 15.84 4.30
CA PRO A 36 -3.34 15.13 4.70
C PRO A 36 -3.24 13.59 4.65
N LEU A 37 -2.30 13.06 3.84
CA LEU A 37 -2.11 11.63 3.64
C LEU A 37 -0.86 11.08 4.36
N ALA A 38 -0.25 11.86 5.26
CA ALA A 38 0.92 11.43 6.01
C ALA A 38 0.71 10.14 6.82
N SER A 39 -0.53 9.86 7.25
CA SER A 39 -0.87 8.62 7.96
C SER A 39 -0.73 7.36 7.09
N LEU A 40 -0.75 7.51 5.77
CA LEU A 40 -0.50 6.44 4.81
C LEU A 40 0.99 6.38 4.45
N GLY A 41 1.57 7.54 4.10
CA GLY A 41 2.90 7.63 3.51
C GLY A 41 4.02 7.46 4.51
N GLN A 42 3.89 7.96 5.74
CA GLN A 42 4.93 7.80 6.77
C GLN A 42 5.16 6.31 7.12
N PRO A 43 4.12 5.50 7.44
CA PRO A 43 4.31 4.06 7.60
C PRO A 43 4.84 3.39 6.33
N GLY A 44 4.42 3.84 5.15
CA GLY A 44 4.93 3.34 3.86
C GLY A 44 6.44 3.54 3.74
N LEU A 45 6.95 4.75 4.02
CA LEU A 45 8.38 5.02 4.02
C LEU A 45 9.14 4.14 5.04
N GLU A 46 8.61 4.00 6.25
CA GLU A 46 9.19 3.14 7.28
C GLU A 46 9.28 1.67 6.81
N GLY A 47 8.23 1.14 6.17
CA GLY A 47 8.24 -0.20 5.59
C GLY A 47 9.25 -0.36 4.45
N ALA A 48 9.31 0.59 3.51
CA ALA A 48 10.29 0.60 2.42
C ALA A 48 11.72 0.63 2.94
N MET A 49 12.01 1.50 3.91
CA MET A 49 13.35 1.61 4.52
C MET A 49 13.74 0.35 5.30
N LEU A 50 12.80 -0.31 5.98
CA LEU A 50 13.06 -1.60 6.64
C LEU A 50 13.44 -2.67 5.61
N ALA A 51 12.73 -2.76 4.48
CA ALA A 51 13.06 -3.69 3.42
C ALA A 51 14.46 -3.44 2.86
N ILE A 52 14.80 -2.19 2.55
CA ILE A 52 16.11 -1.80 2.02
C ILE A 52 17.24 -2.18 2.99
N GLU A 53 17.09 -1.89 4.26
CA GLU A 53 18.09 -2.25 5.26
C GLU A 53 18.29 -3.77 5.34
N GLN A 54 17.19 -4.53 5.35
CA GLN A 54 17.27 -5.99 5.39
C GLN A 54 17.91 -6.58 4.13
N ILE A 55 17.65 -6.01 2.96
CA ILE A 55 18.28 -6.39 1.70
C ILE A 55 19.77 -6.07 1.74
N ASN A 56 20.13 -4.85 2.15
CA ASN A 56 21.52 -4.40 2.20
C ASN A 56 22.35 -5.16 3.26
N ALA A 57 21.75 -5.51 4.40
CA ALA A 57 22.39 -6.33 5.43
C ALA A 57 22.73 -7.76 4.93
N LYS A 58 22.03 -8.23 3.87
CA LYS A 58 22.30 -9.53 3.22
C LYS A 58 23.26 -9.41 2.03
N GLY A 59 23.92 -8.28 1.83
CA GLY A 59 24.86 -8.04 0.74
C GLY A 59 24.24 -7.30 -0.48
N GLY A 60 23.05 -6.74 -0.32
CA GLY A 60 22.37 -5.98 -1.37
C GLY A 60 21.72 -6.85 -2.45
N VAL A 61 21.54 -6.29 -3.66
CA VAL A 61 21.03 -6.99 -4.83
C VAL A 61 22.15 -7.14 -5.85
N ALA A 62 22.47 -8.36 -6.23
CA ALA A 62 23.62 -8.66 -7.13
C ALA A 62 24.95 -8.04 -6.63
N GLY A 63 25.16 -8.00 -5.32
CA GLY A 63 26.36 -7.43 -4.69
C GLY A 63 26.38 -5.91 -4.60
N LYS A 64 25.31 -5.20 -4.99
CA LYS A 64 25.18 -3.75 -4.95
C LYS A 64 24.17 -3.33 -3.90
N LYS A 65 24.42 -2.23 -3.19
CA LYS A 65 23.45 -1.67 -2.23
C LYS A 65 22.22 -1.10 -2.96
N LEU A 66 21.04 -1.28 -2.36
CA LEU A 66 19.81 -0.64 -2.81
C LEU A 66 19.62 0.69 -2.07
N GLU A 67 19.26 1.74 -2.78
CA GLU A 67 19.01 3.08 -2.24
C GLU A 67 17.62 3.58 -2.68
N LEU A 68 16.90 4.26 -1.78
CA LEU A 68 15.61 4.90 -2.06
C LEU A 68 15.78 6.42 -2.18
N ASP A 69 15.58 6.98 -3.37
CA ASP A 69 15.39 8.43 -3.57
C ASP A 69 13.91 8.76 -3.37
N ASN A 70 13.50 9.03 -2.13
CA ASN A 70 12.10 9.36 -1.82
C ASN A 70 11.82 10.85 -1.93
N VAL A 71 10.75 11.21 -2.64
CA VAL A 71 10.23 12.57 -2.73
C VAL A 71 8.90 12.66 -2.02
N ASN A 72 8.81 13.48 -0.98
CA ASN A 72 7.56 13.79 -0.32
C ASN A 72 6.72 14.74 -1.17
N THR A 73 5.62 14.25 -1.70
CA THR A 73 4.70 15.01 -2.57
C THR A 73 3.49 15.58 -1.81
N GLU A 74 3.37 15.26 -0.50
CA GLU A 74 2.25 15.67 0.36
C GLU A 74 0.87 15.23 -0.13
N GLY A 75 0.81 14.32 -1.12
CA GLY A 75 -0.41 13.90 -1.80
C GLY A 75 -0.92 14.90 -2.85
N ASP A 76 -0.11 15.90 -3.19
CA ASP A 76 -0.42 16.87 -4.26
C ASP A 76 -0.07 16.27 -5.62
N ASN A 77 -1.04 16.22 -6.53
CA ASN A 77 -0.88 15.60 -7.85
C ASN A 77 0.15 16.34 -8.72
N THR A 78 0.23 17.68 -8.66
CA THR A 78 1.19 18.46 -9.43
C THR A 78 2.62 18.24 -8.96
N LYS A 79 2.82 18.24 -7.63
CA LYS A 79 4.11 17.87 -7.02
C LYS A 79 4.49 16.44 -7.40
N THR A 80 3.54 15.51 -7.41
CA THR A 80 3.77 14.12 -7.76
C THR A 80 4.24 13.96 -9.20
N VAL A 81 3.60 14.65 -10.15
CA VAL A 81 4.04 14.65 -11.57
C VAL A 81 5.45 15.19 -11.71
N THR A 82 5.76 16.32 -11.06
CA THR A 82 7.10 16.93 -11.09
C THR A 82 8.16 15.99 -10.49
N ALA A 83 7.85 15.37 -9.35
CA ALA A 83 8.74 14.43 -8.68
C ALA A 83 8.97 13.16 -9.51
N ALA A 84 7.91 12.60 -10.09
CA ALA A 84 8.02 11.42 -10.95
C ALA A 84 8.92 11.68 -12.16
N LYS A 85 8.73 12.81 -12.87
CA LYS A 85 9.60 13.20 -13.99
C LYS A 85 11.06 13.29 -13.57
N ARG A 86 11.37 13.98 -12.45
CA ARG A 86 12.73 14.07 -11.92
C ARG A 86 13.33 12.69 -11.66
N LEU A 87 12.58 11.81 -11.00
CA LEU A 87 13.05 10.47 -10.65
C LEU A 87 13.36 9.63 -11.90
N VAL A 88 12.44 9.58 -12.88
CA VAL A 88 12.59 8.70 -14.05
C VAL A 88 13.58 9.24 -15.10
N GLU A 89 13.75 10.57 -15.18
CA GLU A 89 14.56 11.22 -16.23
C GLU A 89 15.95 11.65 -15.74
N GLN A 90 16.11 12.00 -14.44
CA GLN A 90 17.31 12.66 -13.93
C GLN A 90 18.00 11.90 -12.80
N SER A 91 17.28 11.17 -11.95
CA SER A 91 17.86 10.53 -10.77
C SER A 91 18.47 9.15 -11.05
N GLY A 92 18.30 8.59 -12.24
CA GLY A 92 18.85 7.29 -12.62
C GLY A 92 18.17 6.10 -11.90
N VAL A 93 16.92 6.27 -11.44
CA VAL A 93 16.18 5.19 -10.79
C VAL A 93 15.78 4.11 -11.81
N VAL A 94 15.80 2.85 -11.37
CA VAL A 94 15.46 1.70 -12.23
C VAL A 94 14.01 1.26 -12.07
N ALA A 95 13.35 1.64 -10.97
CA ALA A 95 11.95 1.36 -10.67
C ALA A 95 11.39 2.39 -9.69
N LEU A 96 10.06 2.44 -9.54
CA LEU A 96 9.37 3.32 -8.60
C LEU A 96 8.52 2.53 -7.59
N VAL A 97 8.47 3.03 -6.35
CA VAL A 97 7.57 2.59 -5.26
C VAL A 97 6.63 3.74 -4.88
N GLY A 98 5.35 3.44 -4.74
CA GLY A 98 4.33 4.45 -4.49
C GLY A 98 3.76 5.03 -5.79
N PRO A 99 2.95 6.10 -5.72
CA PRO A 99 2.42 6.80 -4.52
C PRO A 99 1.54 5.93 -3.63
N MET A 100 1.30 6.39 -2.38
CA MET A 100 0.42 5.69 -1.42
C MET A 100 -1.06 5.92 -1.68
N ASN A 101 -1.41 6.83 -2.57
CA ASN A 101 -2.80 7.17 -2.87
C ASN A 101 -3.12 7.04 -4.36
N SER A 102 -4.41 6.76 -4.65
CA SER A 102 -4.86 6.53 -6.02
C SER A 102 -4.81 7.79 -6.88
N GLY A 103 -5.12 8.96 -6.33
CA GLY A 103 -5.11 10.22 -7.08
C GLY A 103 -3.75 10.55 -7.65
N SER A 104 -2.72 10.53 -6.82
CA SER A 104 -1.32 10.74 -7.24
C SER A 104 -0.83 9.64 -8.19
N SER A 105 -1.28 8.38 -7.99
CA SER A 105 -0.94 7.28 -8.90
C SER A 105 -1.52 7.50 -10.30
N TYR A 106 -2.78 7.92 -10.40
CA TYR A 106 -3.40 8.26 -11.69
C TYR A 106 -2.68 9.41 -12.39
N ALA A 107 -2.26 10.44 -11.65
CA ALA A 107 -1.62 11.63 -12.21
C ALA A 107 -0.29 11.34 -12.92
N ILE A 108 0.38 10.24 -12.60
CA ILE A 108 1.71 9.92 -13.16
C ILE A 108 1.73 8.73 -14.12
N ILE A 109 0.57 8.15 -14.45
CA ILE A 109 0.49 7.00 -15.38
C ILE A 109 1.28 7.27 -16.66
N ASP A 110 0.96 8.36 -17.35
CA ASP A 110 1.62 8.70 -18.62
C ASP A 110 3.12 8.95 -18.45
N THR A 111 3.53 9.61 -17.36
CA THR A 111 4.95 9.85 -17.05
C THR A 111 5.72 8.54 -16.93
N VAL A 112 5.18 7.58 -16.19
CA VAL A 112 5.80 6.27 -15.95
C VAL A 112 5.81 5.42 -17.22
N GLN A 113 4.70 5.40 -17.96
CA GLN A 113 4.55 4.67 -19.21
C GLN A 113 5.53 5.19 -20.29
N ASN A 114 5.58 6.51 -20.49
CA ASN A 114 6.46 7.14 -21.49
C ASN A 114 7.94 6.98 -21.15
N ALA A 115 8.29 6.97 -19.87
CA ALA A 115 9.66 6.74 -19.41
C ALA A 115 10.05 5.25 -19.37
N ALA A 116 9.14 4.35 -19.72
CA ALA A 116 9.33 2.90 -19.65
C ALA A 116 9.98 2.48 -18.32
N THR A 117 9.42 2.95 -17.19
CA THR A 117 9.94 2.69 -15.85
C THR A 117 8.95 1.86 -15.05
N PRO A 118 9.29 0.64 -14.58
CA PRO A 118 8.36 -0.16 -13.79
C PRO A 118 8.02 0.53 -12.47
N MET A 119 6.75 0.55 -12.11
CA MET A 119 6.22 1.13 -10.89
C MET A 119 5.34 0.14 -10.15
N ILE A 120 5.59 -0.06 -8.85
CA ILE A 120 4.65 -0.71 -7.95
C ILE A 120 3.96 0.38 -7.12
N SER A 121 2.74 0.74 -7.52
CA SER A 121 1.92 1.70 -6.81
C SER A 121 1.34 1.09 -5.53
N ASN A 122 1.18 1.93 -4.52
CA ASN A 122 0.50 1.59 -3.27
C ASN A 122 -0.92 2.17 -3.19
N GLY A 123 -1.45 2.69 -4.29
CA GLY A 123 -2.85 3.12 -4.41
C GLY A 123 -3.81 1.93 -4.57
N GLY A 124 -4.99 1.97 -3.93
CA GLY A 124 -5.91 0.84 -3.87
C GLY A 124 -6.92 0.73 -5.03
N SER A 125 -6.92 1.65 -6.00
CA SER A 125 -7.86 1.65 -7.12
C SER A 125 -7.39 0.76 -8.27
N ARG A 126 -8.23 -0.18 -8.70
CA ARG A 126 -7.93 -1.08 -9.83
C ARG A 126 -7.61 -0.33 -11.13
N GLY A 127 -8.24 0.81 -11.38
CA GLY A 127 -8.05 1.58 -12.59
C GLY A 127 -6.62 2.10 -12.80
N ILE A 128 -5.76 2.09 -11.77
CA ILE A 128 -4.35 2.44 -11.90
C ILE A 128 -3.63 1.51 -12.88
N VAL A 129 -3.99 0.23 -12.89
CA VAL A 129 -3.33 -0.82 -13.68
C VAL A 129 -4.22 -1.46 -14.74
N LEU A 130 -5.49 -1.05 -14.88
CA LEU A 130 -6.39 -1.60 -15.90
C LEU A 130 -6.74 -0.56 -16.97
N PRO A 131 -6.91 -1.04 -18.22
CA PRO A 131 -6.56 -2.38 -18.69
C PRO A 131 -5.05 -2.59 -18.69
N ALA A 132 -4.59 -3.79 -18.32
CA ALA A 132 -3.16 -4.08 -18.13
C ALA A 132 -2.34 -3.90 -19.43
N GLN A 133 -2.94 -4.23 -20.58
CA GLN A 133 -2.31 -4.08 -21.90
C GLN A 133 -1.93 -2.64 -22.22
N ASP A 134 -2.70 -1.66 -21.71
CA ASP A 134 -2.45 -0.23 -21.90
C ASP A 134 -1.55 0.35 -20.80
N LYS A 135 -1.35 -0.39 -19.71
CA LYS A 135 -0.64 0.06 -18.50
C LYS A 135 0.50 -0.88 -18.12
N LYS A 136 1.32 -1.22 -19.09
CA LYS A 136 2.35 -2.26 -19.03
C LYS A 136 3.37 -2.09 -17.90
N TRP A 137 3.64 -0.85 -17.50
CA TRP A 137 4.69 -0.52 -16.53
C TRP A 137 4.20 -0.37 -15.10
N LEU A 138 2.90 -0.55 -14.86
CA LEU A 138 2.27 -0.31 -13.58
C LEU A 138 1.76 -1.60 -12.94
N PHE A 139 2.10 -1.78 -11.67
CA PHE A 139 1.68 -2.89 -10.82
C PHE A 139 1.15 -2.35 -9.49
N LEU A 140 0.42 -3.17 -8.72
CA LEU A 140 -0.09 -2.82 -7.39
C LEU A 140 0.47 -3.76 -6.32
N SER A 141 0.72 -3.24 -5.13
CA SER A 141 1.03 -4.05 -3.94
C SER A 141 -0.11 -4.10 -2.92
N PRO A 142 -1.03 -3.10 -2.81
CA PRO A 142 -2.11 -3.19 -1.84
C PRO A 142 -3.22 -4.12 -2.32
N LEU A 143 -4.10 -4.48 -1.39
CA LEU A 143 -5.39 -5.08 -1.71
C LEU A 143 -6.21 -4.08 -2.53
N THR A 144 -6.82 -4.52 -3.64
CA THR A 144 -7.59 -3.64 -4.52
C THR A 144 -9.03 -3.46 -4.05
N ASP A 145 -9.65 -2.36 -4.49
CA ASP A 145 -11.07 -2.07 -4.28
C ASP A 145 -11.99 -3.25 -4.67
N VAL A 146 -11.75 -3.87 -5.83
CA VAL A 146 -12.53 -5.03 -6.30
C VAL A 146 -12.38 -6.23 -5.37
N LEU A 147 -11.13 -6.54 -4.99
CA LEU A 147 -10.84 -7.71 -4.17
C LEU A 147 -11.49 -7.58 -2.79
N VAL A 148 -11.26 -6.43 -2.12
CA VAL A 148 -11.80 -6.23 -0.76
C VAL A 148 -13.31 -6.09 -0.75
N GLN A 149 -13.90 -5.48 -1.79
CA GLN A 149 -15.37 -5.39 -1.91
C GLN A 149 -16.02 -6.75 -2.14
N SER A 150 -15.38 -7.66 -2.88
CA SER A 150 -15.92 -9.01 -3.06
C SER A 150 -16.02 -9.76 -1.73
N VAL A 151 -15.00 -9.61 -0.86
CA VAL A 151 -15.00 -10.19 0.49
C VAL A 151 -16.05 -9.51 1.37
N MET A 152 -16.14 -8.18 1.31
CA MET A 152 -17.14 -7.38 2.05
C MET A 152 -18.56 -7.74 1.65
N MET A 153 -18.87 -7.83 0.36
CA MET A 153 -20.20 -8.19 -0.13
C MET A 153 -20.57 -9.64 0.17
N THR A 154 -19.60 -10.54 0.17
CA THR A 154 -19.78 -11.93 0.63
C THR A 154 -20.14 -11.97 2.12
N ASP A 155 -19.49 -11.17 2.96
CA ASP A 155 -19.82 -11.07 4.39
C ASP A 155 -21.23 -10.48 4.60
N MET A 156 -21.60 -9.43 3.89
CA MET A 156 -22.95 -8.86 3.91
C MET A 156 -24.01 -9.90 3.53
N GLN A 157 -23.76 -10.68 2.47
CA GLN A 157 -24.66 -11.74 2.02
C GLN A 157 -24.83 -12.82 3.09
N LYS A 158 -23.74 -13.26 3.73
CA LYS A 158 -23.77 -14.24 4.83
C LYS A 158 -24.55 -13.73 6.03
N ARG A 159 -24.51 -12.43 6.31
CA ARG A 159 -25.30 -11.76 7.38
C ARG A 159 -26.75 -11.47 6.97
N GLY A 160 -27.17 -11.85 5.78
CA GLY A 160 -28.56 -11.72 5.30
C GLY A 160 -28.93 -10.33 4.78
N ALA A 161 -27.96 -9.42 4.60
CA ALA A 161 -28.22 -8.09 4.03
C ALA A 161 -28.76 -8.20 2.59
N LYS A 162 -29.69 -7.32 2.24
CA LYS A 162 -30.26 -7.17 0.90
C LYS A 162 -30.13 -5.74 0.38
N LYS A 163 -30.36 -4.76 1.25
CA LYS A 163 -30.32 -3.34 0.96
C LYS A 163 -29.04 -2.76 1.53
N ILE A 164 -28.22 -2.17 0.70
CA ILE A 164 -27.00 -1.51 1.15
C ILE A 164 -27.02 -0.03 0.80
N ALA A 165 -26.32 0.78 1.56
CA ALA A 165 -26.11 2.18 1.25
C ALA A 165 -24.61 2.49 1.22
N LEU A 166 -24.23 3.49 0.43
CA LEU A 166 -22.85 3.93 0.27
C LEU A 166 -22.70 5.41 0.59
N LEU A 167 -21.75 5.74 1.44
CA LEU A 167 -21.18 7.06 1.61
C LEU A 167 -19.72 7.02 1.12
N TYR A 168 -19.33 7.87 0.17
CA TYR A 168 -17.97 7.86 -0.35
C TYR A 168 -17.35 9.26 -0.42
N ALA A 169 -16.02 9.32 -0.29
CA ALA A 169 -15.31 10.58 -0.52
C ALA A 169 -15.26 10.90 -2.02
N ASP A 170 -15.46 12.17 -2.37
CA ASP A 170 -15.27 12.66 -3.75
C ASP A 170 -13.75 12.78 -4.05
N SER A 171 -13.17 11.62 -4.31
CA SER A 171 -11.75 11.43 -4.61
C SER A 171 -11.60 10.27 -5.59
N PRO A 172 -10.48 10.14 -6.31
CA PRO A 172 -10.26 9.02 -7.23
C PRO A 172 -10.41 7.64 -6.57
N PHE A 173 -9.98 7.47 -5.32
CA PHE A 173 -10.21 6.24 -4.56
C PHE A 173 -11.69 6.04 -4.20
N GLY A 174 -12.35 7.10 -3.73
CA GLY A 174 -13.78 7.05 -3.39
C GLY A 174 -14.65 6.71 -4.59
N THR A 175 -14.42 7.39 -5.70
CA THR A 175 -15.14 7.19 -6.98
C THR A 175 -14.90 5.78 -7.54
N SER A 176 -13.64 5.30 -7.52
CA SER A 176 -13.32 3.93 -7.95
C SER A 176 -14.11 2.90 -7.14
N GLY A 177 -14.11 3.04 -5.81
CA GLY A 177 -14.87 2.13 -4.94
C GLY A 177 -16.37 2.19 -5.15
N ARG A 178 -16.94 3.39 -5.35
CA ARG A 178 -18.33 3.55 -5.73
C ARG A 178 -18.67 2.78 -7.00
N ASP A 179 -17.88 2.98 -8.06
CA ASP A 179 -18.13 2.38 -9.36
C ASP A 179 -18.08 0.85 -9.30
N GLN A 180 -17.13 0.29 -8.53
CA GLN A 180 -17.05 -1.14 -8.34
C GLN A 180 -18.23 -1.69 -7.51
N LEU A 181 -18.65 -0.99 -6.45
CA LEU A 181 -19.79 -1.41 -5.63
C LEU A 181 -21.08 -1.39 -6.45
N VAL A 182 -21.35 -0.30 -7.19
CA VAL A 182 -22.52 -0.17 -8.07
C VAL A 182 -22.54 -1.29 -9.12
N LYS A 183 -21.40 -1.54 -9.75
CA LYS A 183 -21.28 -2.56 -10.80
C LYS A 183 -21.53 -3.98 -10.28
N ASN A 184 -21.05 -4.30 -9.09
CA ASN A 184 -20.96 -5.68 -8.64
C ASN A 184 -22.01 -6.08 -7.60
N ALA A 185 -22.67 -5.14 -6.89
CA ALA A 185 -23.59 -5.44 -5.80
C ALA A 185 -24.70 -6.44 -6.20
N GLY A 186 -25.27 -6.28 -7.39
CA GLY A 186 -26.32 -7.16 -7.91
C GLY A 186 -25.91 -8.63 -8.02
N SER A 187 -24.65 -8.93 -8.35
CA SER A 187 -24.15 -10.31 -8.45
C SER A 187 -24.02 -10.98 -7.07
N PHE A 188 -24.03 -10.21 -5.98
CA PHE A 188 -24.08 -10.69 -4.59
C PHE A 188 -25.51 -10.65 -4.01
N GLY A 189 -26.54 -10.38 -4.83
CA GLY A 189 -27.91 -10.26 -4.37
C GLY A 189 -28.16 -9.03 -3.50
N LEU A 190 -27.31 -8.00 -3.62
CA LEU A 190 -27.40 -6.75 -2.89
C LEU A 190 -27.99 -5.66 -3.79
N THR A 191 -28.84 -4.81 -3.22
CA THR A 191 -29.43 -3.63 -3.89
C THR A 191 -28.91 -2.37 -3.22
N LEU A 192 -28.30 -1.44 -3.99
CA LEU A 192 -27.89 -0.14 -3.50
C LEU A 192 -29.11 0.77 -3.41
N VAL A 193 -29.57 1.08 -2.20
CA VAL A 193 -30.77 1.88 -1.95
C VAL A 193 -30.49 3.36 -1.69
N ALA A 194 -29.25 3.73 -1.36
CA ALA A 194 -28.79 5.11 -1.22
C ALA A 194 -27.32 5.23 -1.57
N GLN A 195 -26.97 6.35 -2.19
CA GLN A 195 -25.59 6.68 -2.53
C GLN A 195 -25.38 8.18 -2.32
N GLU A 196 -24.46 8.54 -1.43
CA GLU A 196 -24.15 9.92 -1.10
C GLU A 196 -22.62 10.13 -1.15
N SER A 197 -22.20 11.36 -1.49
CA SER A 197 -20.78 11.73 -1.49
C SER A 197 -20.51 12.88 -0.53
N TYR A 198 -19.23 13.03 -0.17
CA TYR A 198 -18.72 14.15 0.58
C TYR A 198 -17.33 14.58 0.07
N ALA A 199 -17.00 15.86 0.19
CA ALA A 199 -15.69 16.37 -0.17
C ALA A 199 -14.66 16.04 0.93
N ASN A 200 -13.41 15.78 0.56
CA ASN A 200 -12.34 15.48 1.54
C ASN A 200 -12.15 16.56 2.62
N ALA A 201 -12.55 17.80 2.33
CA ALA A 201 -12.50 18.93 3.27
C ALA A 201 -13.68 18.99 4.25
N ASP A 202 -14.75 18.22 4.01
CA ASP A 202 -15.96 18.24 4.84
C ASP A 202 -15.64 17.78 6.27
N LYS A 203 -16.28 18.46 7.23
CA LYS A 203 -16.14 18.18 8.67
C LYS A 203 -17.42 17.62 9.28
N ASP A 204 -18.48 17.50 8.49
CA ASP A 204 -19.78 16.97 8.90
C ASP A 204 -20.47 16.28 7.73
N MET A 205 -20.78 15.00 7.90
CA MET A 205 -21.49 14.17 6.92
C MET A 205 -22.92 13.83 7.40
N THR A 206 -23.41 14.53 8.43
CA THR A 206 -24.77 14.35 8.98
C THR A 206 -25.86 14.47 7.91
N PRO A 207 -25.84 15.46 6.97
CA PRO A 207 -26.85 15.55 5.93
C PRO A 207 -26.91 14.30 5.03
N GLN A 208 -25.75 13.79 4.58
CA GLN A 208 -25.66 12.61 3.74
C GLN A 208 -26.12 11.35 4.49
N LEU A 209 -25.67 11.18 5.72
CA LEU A 209 -26.03 10.04 6.56
C LEU A 209 -27.52 10.06 6.97
N THR A 210 -28.15 11.23 7.06
CA THR A 210 -29.59 11.36 7.28
C THR A 210 -30.39 10.81 6.09
N LYS A 211 -29.96 11.09 4.85
CA LYS A 211 -30.57 10.51 3.65
C LYS A 211 -30.38 9.00 3.61
N ILE A 212 -29.17 8.51 3.93
CA ILE A 212 -28.88 7.08 4.02
C ILE A 212 -29.80 6.42 5.06
N ARG A 213 -29.97 7.01 6.24
CA ARG A 213 -30.87 6.50 7.28
C ARG A 213 -32.31 6.37 6.79
N SER A 214 -32.79 7.37 6.03
CA SER A 214 -34.16 7.37 5.49
C SER A 214 -34.41 6.24 4.47
N ALA A 215 -33.35 5.74 3.80
CA ALA A 215 -33.43 4.62 2.88
C ALA A 215 -33.50 3.24 3.58
N GLN A 216 -33.36 3.18 4.90
CA GLN A 216 -33.43 1.97 5.73
C GLN A 216 -32.58 0.81 5.18
N PRO A 217 -31.26 0.99 5.01
CA PRO A 217 -30.37 -0.06 4.54
C PRO A 217 -30.13 -1.12 5.61
N ASP A 218 -29.88 -2.38 5.18
CA ASP A 218 -29.43 -3.48 6.05
C ASP A 218 -27.93 -3.38 6.39
N ALA A 219 -27.14 -2.65 5.59
CA ALA A 219 -25.75 -2.35 5.85
C ALA A 219 -25.34 -1.03 5.19
N VAL A 220 -24.37 -0.33 5.80
CA VAL A 220 -23.83 0.92 5.26
C VAL A 220 -22.35 0.77 5.00
N VAL A 221 -21.88 1.23 3.85
CA VAL A 221 -20.46 1.26 3.45
C VAL A 221 -19.99 2.71 3.49
N ILE A 222 -18.86 2.98 4.18
CA ILE A 222 -18.11 4.23 4.06
C ILE A 222 -16.84 3.94 3.27
N TRP A 223 -16.70 4.55 2.07
CA TRP A 223 -15.57 4.31 1.20
C TRP A 223 -14.74 5.57 1.00
N ALA A 224 -13.64 5.66 1.73
CA ALA A 224 -12.79 6.84 1.77
C ALA A 224 -11.37 6.54 2.24
N THR A 225 -10.51 7.57 2.22
CA THR A 225 -9.19 7.60 2.85
C THR A 225 -9.07 8.82 3.77
N GLY A 226 -8.08 8.82 4.65
CA GLY A 226 -7.75 9.96 5.49
C GLY A 226 -8.76 10.23 6.61
N PRO A 227 -8.71 11.44 7.23
CA PRO A 227 -9.49 11.76 8.45
C PRO A 227 -11.00 11.75 8.26
N GLY A 228 -11.49 12.03 7.06
CA GLY A 228 -12.95 12.12 6.77
C GLY A 228 -13.72 10.84 7.11
N GLN A 229 -13.09 9.68 6.95
CA GLN A 229 -13.73 8.40 7.30
C GLN A 229 -14.00 8.25 8.81
N ALA A 230 -13.13 8.79 9.67
CA ALA A 230 -13.36 8.78 11.12
C ALA A 230 -14.47 9.79 11.52
N ILE A 231 -14.56 10.93 10.83
CA ILE A 231 -15.64 11.89 11.04
C ILE A 231 -16.98 11.24 10.63
N ALA A 232 -17.03 10.59 9.46
CA ALA A 232 -18.22 9.90 8.99
C ALA A 232 -18.67 8.79 9.96
N ALA A 233 -17.74 8.01 10.53
CA ALA A 233 -18.06 7.00 11.55
C ALA A 233 -18.65 7.64 12.82
N LYS A 234 -18.12 8.79 13.27
CA LYS A 234 -18.68 9.54 14.41
C LYS A 234 -20.10 10.03 14.12
N ASN A 235 -20.31 10.67 12.98
CA ASN A 235 -21.64 11.15 12.60
C ASN A 235 -22.64 10.00 12.44
N TYR A 236 -22.18 8.83 11.94
CA TYR A 236 -22.98 7.63 11.86
C TYR A 236 -23.53 7.20 13.24
N ARG A 237 -22.67 7.15 14.25
CA ARG A 237 -23.05 6.79 15.64
C ARG A 237 -23.93 7.88 16.28
N GLN A 238 -23.60 9.15 16.09
CA GLN A 238 -24.39 10.30 16.61
C GLN A 238 -25.83 10.32 16.09
N LEU A 239 -26.04 9.90 14.84
CA LEU A 239 -27.37 9.78 14.24
C LEU A 239 -28.14 8.53 14.71
N GLY A 240 -27.57 7.68 15.54
CA GLY A 240 -28.19 6.47 16.03
C GLY A 240 -28.45 5.41 14.95
N LEU A 241 -27.66 5.38 13.87
CA LEU A 241 -27.73 4.31 12.89
C LEU A 241 -27.21 3.01 13.52
N THR A 242 -27.95 1.91 13.34
CA THR A 242 -27.66 0.61 13.95
C THR A 242 -27.32 -0.47 12.92
N ALA A 243 -27.53 -0.23 11.63
CA ALA A 243 -27.14 -1.16 10.58
C ALA A 243 -25.62 -1.45 10.66
N PRO A 244 -25.12 -2.66 10.35
CA PRO A 244 -23.70 -2.93 10.28
C PRO A 244 -22.96 -1.89 9.43
N LEU A 245 -21.88 -1.32 9.99
CA LEU A 245 -21.06 -0.31 9.33
C LEU A 245 -19.80 -0.96 8.76
N TYR A 246 -19.66 -0.94 7.45
CA TYR A 246 -18.49 -1.37 6.72
C TYR A 246 -17.63 -0.18 6.33
N MET A 247 -16.33 -0.28 6.53
CA MET A 247 -15.37 0.73 6.11
C MET A 247 -14.50 0.20 4.97
N SER A 248 -13.99 1.11 4.13
CA SER A 248 -12.96 0.71 3.16
C SER A 248 -11.72 0.15 3.87
N HIS A 249 -10.93 -0.63 3.17
CA HIS A 249 -9.65 -1.15 3.71
C HIS A 249 -8.63 -0.05 4.06
N ALA A 250 -8.86 1.18 3.68
CA ALA A 250 -8.05 2.31 4.11
C ALA A 250 -8.30 2.73 5.58
N ALA A 251 -9.34 2.18 6.23
CA ALA A 251 -9.61 2.40 7.65
C ALA A 251 -8.84 1.43 8.58
N ASN A 252 -8.13 0.45 8.04
CA ASN A 252 -7.30 -0.47 8.81
C ASN A 252 -5.97 0.16 9.27
N ASP A 253 -6.06 1.27 9.98
CA ASP A 253 -4.96 2.12 10.40
C ASP A 253 -5.19 2.63 11.83
N PHE A 254 -4.12 2.70 12.61
CA PHE A 254 -4.18 3.16 14.01
C PHE A 254 -4.61 4.62 14.14
N ASN A 255 -4.40 5.45 13.11
CA ASN A 255 -4.86 6.83 13.09
C ASN A 255 -6.39 6.89 12.97
N PHE A 256 -7.01 5.98 12.21
CA PHE A 256 -8.47 5.83 12.18
C PHE A 256 -9.00 5.49 13.57
N LEU A 257 -8.44 4.49 14.25
CA LEU A 257 -8.86 4.11 15.62
C LEU A 257 -8.75 5.30 16.58
N ARG A 258 -7.62 6.00 16.54
CA ARG A 258 -7.40 7.18 17.40
C ARG A 258 -8.38 8.30 17.12
N LEU A 259 -8.68 8.59 15.86
CA LEU A 259 -9.58 9.68 15.46
C LEU A 259 -11.05 9.32 15.70
N ALA A 260 -11.46 8.11 15.39
CA ALA A 260 -12.85 7.67 15.57
C ALA A 260 -13.20 7.40 17.05
N GLY A 261 -12.20 6.95 17.84
CA GLY A 261 -12.43 6.56 19.24
C GLY A 261 -13.48 5.45 19.33
N GLY A 262 -14.38 5.49 20.32
CA GLY A 262 -15.45 4.51 20.48
C GLY A 262 -16.42 4.41 19.29
N SER A 263 -16.41 5.37 18.36
CA SER A 263 -17.19 5.26 17.13
C SER A 263 -16.64 4.22 16.14
N ALA A 264 -15.42 3.74 16.35
CA ALA A 264 -14.84 2.64 15.58
C ALA A 264 -15.30 1.26 16.05
N ASP A 265 -15.88 1.14 17.23
CA ASP A 265 -16.29 -0.18 17.78
C ASP A 265 -17.32 -0.84 16.85
N ASP A 266 -17.16 -2.15 16.67
CA ASP A 266 -18.00 -2.99 15.80
C ASP A 266 -18.04 -2.61 14.32
N VAL A 267 -17.16 -1.72 13.82
CA VAL A 267 -17.02 -1.52 12.38
C VAL A 267 -16.41 -2.77 11.73
N LEU A 268 -16.79 -3.04 10.49
CA LEU A 268 -16.30 -4.16 9.71
C LEU A 268 -15.37 -3.63 8.61
N ILE A 269 -14.13 -4.16 8.55
CA ILE A 269 -13.08 -3.65 7.67
C ILE A 269 -12.38 -4.80 6.97
N PRO A 270 -12.41 -4.91 5.63
CA PRO A 270 -11.57 -5.86 4.92
C PRO A 270 -10.10 -5.43 5.03
N SER A 271 -9.20 -6.35 5.30
CA SER A 271 -7.79 -6.04 5.58
C SER A 271 -6.85 -7.15 5.16
N SER A 272 -5.55 -6.82 5.11
CA SER A 272 -4.49 -7.82 5.18
C SER A 272 -4.46 -8.47 6.56
N LYS A 273 -3.73 -9.58 6.69
CA LYS A 273 -3.66 -10.39 7.91
C LYS A 273 -2.75 -9.81 9.01
N ILE A 274 -2.15 -8.65 8.79
CA ILE A 274 -1.10 -8.07 9.65
C ILE A 274 -1.52 -7.85 11.11
N TYR A 275 -2.81 -7.63 11.36
CA TYR A 275 -3.33 -7.35 12.70
C TYR A 275 -3.76 -8.62 13.48
N VAL A 276 -3.80 -9.77 12.79
CA VAL A 276 -4.42 -11.00 13.34
C VAL A 276 -3.54 -12.23 13.17
N ILE A 277 -2.22 -12.02 13.20
CA ILE A 277 -1.20 -13.05 12.94
C ILE A 277 -1.38 -14.29 13.86
N ASP A 278 -1.69 -14.05 15.14
CA ASP A 278 -1.84 -15.13 16.12
C ASP A 278 -3.10 -15.96 15.91
N SER A 279 -4.10 -15.41 15.19
CA SER A 279 -5.31 -16.12 14.79
C SER A 279 -5.15 -16.95 13.51
N LEU A 280 -4.02 -16.81 12.79
CA LEU A 280 -3.77 -17.54 11.56
C LEU A 280 -3.40 -19.00 11.85
N LYS A 281 -3.86 -19.90 11.00
CA LYS A 281 -3.41 -21.31 11.02
C LYS A 281 -1.91 -21.40 10.78
N ASP A 282 -1.26 -22.43 11.32
CA ASP A 282 0.18 -22.64 11.09
C ASP A 282 0.51 -22.92 9.61
N SER A 283 -0.47 -23.44 8.87
CA SER A 283 -0.36 -23.66 7.42
C SER A 283 -0.54 -22.40 6.57
N ASP A 284 -0.84 -21.25 7.16
CA ASP A 284 -0.98 -19.99 6.39
C ASP A 284 0.38 -19.56 5.86
N PRO A 285 0.54 -19.40 4.53
CA PRO A 285 1.84 -19.10 3.92
C PRO A 285 2.42 -17.77 4.37
N GLN A 286 1.59 -16.80 4.78
CA GLN A 286 2.03 -15.48 5.20
C GLN A 286 2.46 -15.42 6.67
N LYS A 287 2.05 -16.39 7.53
CA LYS A 287 2.21 -16.31 9.00
C LYS A 287 3.66 -16.06 9.42
N ALA A 288 4.61 -16.79 8.84
CA ALA A 288 6.03 -16.66 9.18
C ALA A 288 6.61 -15.31 8.71
N ALA A 289 6.27 -14.87 7.49
CA ALA A 289 6.71 -13.59 6.94
C ALA A 289 6.14 -12.41 7.74
N LEU A 290 4.85 -12.46 8.06
CA LEU A 290 4.15 -11.46 8.88
C LEU A 290 4.78 -11.33 10.26
N ARG A 291 5.02 -12.46 10.96
CA ARG A 291 5.61 -12.46 12.31
C ARG A 291 6.99 -11.81 12.30
N ARG A 292 7.84 -12.14 11.32
CA ARG A 292 9.16 -11.52 11.16
C ARG A 292 9.04 -10.02 10.92
N PHE A 293 8.23 -9.62 9.94
CA PHE A 293 8.05 -8.22 9.59
C PHE A 293 7.57 -7.38 10.80
N VAL A 294 6.54 -7.85 11.51
CA VAL A 294 6.01 -7.14 12.68
C VAL A 294 7.05 -7.01 13.77
N THR A 295 7.80 -8.09 14.06
CA THR A 295 8.86 -8.07 15.07
C THR A 295 9.97 -7.09 14.69
N ASP A 296 10.47 -7.16 13.46
CA ASP A 296 11.57 -6.30 12.99
C ASP A 296 11.15 -4.83 12.94
N TYR A 297 9.90 -4.56 12.50
CA TYR A 297 9.36 -3.21 12.47
C TYR A 297 9.20 -2.64 13.89
N GLN A 298 8.66 -3.41 14.83
CA GLN A 298 8.51 -2.99 16.23
C GLN A 298 9.86 -2.74 16.90
N ASN A 299 10.85 -3.59 16.66
CA ASN A 299 12.20 -3.41 17.18
C ASN A 299 12.86 -2.13 16.65
N LYS A 300 12.62 -1.78 15.40
CA LYS A 300 13.21 -0.59 14.78
C LYS A 300 12.48 0.70 15.13
N TYR A 301 11.15 0.70 15.09
CA TYR A 301 10.34 1.93 15.18
C TYR A 301 9.60 2.08 16.51
N GLY A 302 9.64 1.10 17.41
CA GLY A 302 9.00 1.16 18.74
C GLY A 302 7.47 1.13 18.71
N LYS A 303 6.87 0.77 17.57
CA LYS A 303 5.41 0.76 17.35
C LYS A 303 5.02 -0.37 16.40
N PRO A 304 3.78 -0.88 16.47
CA PRO A 304 3.31 -1.88 15.50
C PRO A 304 3.19 -1.27 14.08
N PRO A 305 3.43 -2.07 13.02
CA PRO A 305 3.23 -1.61 11.65
C PRO A 305 1.74 -1.49 11.30
N ALA A 306 1.39 -0.47 10.51
CA ALA A 306 0.13 -0.43 9.80
C ALA A 306 0.23 -1.17 8.45
N THR A 307 -0.91 -1.54 7.84
CA THR A 307 -0.94 -2.20 6.52
C THR A 307 -0.16 -1.43 5.46
N PHE A 308 -0.16 -0.11 5.50
CA PHE A 308 0.59 0.75 4.57
C PHE A 308 2.09 0.51 4.62
N ALA A 309 2.66 0.19 5.78
CA ALA A 309 4.06 -0.22 5.90
C ALA A 309 4.31 -1.54 5.16
N GLY A 310 3.40 -2.50 5.29
CA GLY A 310 3.45 -3.77 4.56
C GLY A 310 3.41 -3.60 3.06
N ASN A 311 2.55 -2.71 2.55
CA ASN A 311 2.41 -2.46 1.11
C ASN A 311 3.74 -2.00 0.48
N ALA A 312 4.40 -1.02 1.07
CA ALA A 312 5.67 -0.50 0.55
C ALA A 312 6.84 -1.46 0.81
N TYR A 313 6.82 -2.19 1.94
CA TYR A 313 7.78 -3.27 2.22
C TYR A 313 7.74 -4.34 1.13
N ASP A 314 6.55 -4.82 0.76
CA ASP A 314 6.36 -5.81 -0.30
C ASP A 314 6.79 -5.26 -1.66
N ALA A 315 6.43 -4.01 -1.99
CA ALA A 315 6.82 -3.36 -3.24
C ALA A 315 8.34 -3.32 -3.42
N VAL A 316 9.08 -2.90 -2.39
CA VAL A 316 10.55 -2.88 -2.41
C VAL A 316 11.14 -4.28 -2.57
N ASN A 317 10.62 -5.26 -1.82
CA ASN A 317 11.12 -6.64 -1.90
C ASN A 317 10.84 -7.28 -3.27
N MET A 318 9.67 -7.03 -3.88
CA MET A 318 9.34 -7.50 -5.23
C MET A 318 10.24 -6.85 -6.30
N ILE A 319 10.49 -5.53 -6.21
CA ILE A 319 11.43 -4.82 -7.09
C ILE A 319 12.85 -5.39 -6.92
N ALA A 320 13.30 -5.59 -5.69
CA ALA A 320 14.62 -6.17 -5.43
C ALA A 320 14.77 -7.60 -6.00
N ALA A 321 13.74 -8.42 -5.85
CA ALA A 321 13.71 -9.76 -6.45
C ALA A 321 13.75 -9.71 -7.98
N ALA A 322 13.07 -8.75 -8.60
CA ALA A 322 13.09 -8.52 -10.04
C ALA A 322 14.47 -8.04 -10.52
N ILE A 323 15.08 -7.08 -9.81
CA ILE A 323 16.45 -6.63 -10.08
C ILE A 323 17.46 -7.79 -9.97
N GLY A 324 17.29 -8.66 -9.00
CA GLY A 324 18.14 -9.86 -8.83
C GLY A 324 18.10 -10.81 -10.03
N LYS A 325 16.97 -10.84 -10.77
CA LYS A 325 16.81 -11.65 -11.98
C LYS A 325 17.26 -10.93 -13.27
N ALA A 326 16.96 -9.64 -13.37
CA ALA A 326 17.07 -8.88 -14.63
C ALA A 326 18.21 -7.85 -14.65
N GLY A 327 18.91 -7.66 -13.51
CA GLY A 327 19.85 -6.55 -13.37
C GLY A 327 19.10 -5.20 -13.29
N THR A 328 19.71 -4.16 -13.86
CA THR A 328 19.16 -2.79 -13.82
C THR A 328 18.41 -2.38 -15.08
N ASP A 329 18.17 -3.31 -16.00
CA ASP A 329 17.36 -3.06 -17.19
C ASP A 329 15.88 -2.93 -16.80
N ARG A 330 15.29 -1.77 -17.10
CA ARG A 330 13.90 -1.46 -16.73
C ARG A 330 12.89 -2.42 -17.37
N ALA A 331 13.10 -2.84 -18.61
CA ALA A 331 12.22 -3.77 -19.28
C ALA A 331 12.30 -5.15 -18.67
N GLY A 332 13.50 -5.62 -18.39
CA GLY A 332 13.73 -6.88 -17.69
C GLY A 332 13.15 -6.88 -16.27
N ILE A 333 13.28 -5.77 -15.52
CA ILE A 333 12.65 -5.62 -14.19
C ILE A 333 11.12 -5.70 -14.30
N ARG A 334 10.53 -5.00 -15.27
CA ARG A 334 9.09 -5.04 -15.54
C ARG A 334 8.61 -6.47 -15.81
N ASP A 335 9.31 -7.18 -16.72
CA ASP A 335 8.97 -8.55 -17.08
C ASP A 335 9.15 -9.53 -15.90
N ALA A 336 10.17 -9.30 -15.08
CA ALA A 336 10.40 -10.08 -13.88
C ALA A 336 9.32 -9.86 -12.81
N ILE A 337 8.76 -8.64 -12.67
CA ILE A 337 7.62 -8.36 -11.78
C ILE A 337 6.37 -9.07 -12.32
N GLU A 338 6.03 -8.92 -13.60
CA GLU A 338 4.87 -9.58 -14.22
C GLU A 338 4.95 -11.10 -14.12
N GLY A 339 6.16 -11.65 -14.15
CA GLY A 339 6.43 -13.08 -14.01
C GLY A 339 6.38 -13.61 -12.57
N LEU A 340 6.16 -12.79 -11.54
CA LEU A 340 6.07 -13.27 -10.16
C LEU A 340 4.84 -14.16 -9.97
N LYS A 341 5.06 -15.36 -9.41
CA LYS A 341 4.01 -16.33 -9.06
C LYS A 341 4.17 -16.76 -7.61
N ASP A 342 3.05 -16.81 -6.90
CA ASP A 342 2.96 -17.26 -5.50
C ASP A 342 3.99 -16.58 -4.56
N TYR A 343 4.30 -15.31 -4.88
CA TYR A 343 5.21 -14.53 -4.06
C TYR A 343 4.55 -14.19 -2.72
N VAL A 344 5.12 -14.73 -1.64
CA VAL A 344 4.59 -14.53 -0.28
C VAL A 344 5.09 -13.20 0.27
N GLY A 345 4.23 -12.19 0.22
CA GLY A 345 4.42 -10.90 0.87
C GLY A 345 3.77 -10.83 2.24
N VAL A 346 3.94 -9.69 2.92
CA VAL A 346 3.28 -9.43 4.22
C VAL A 346 1.88 -8.84 4.06
N THR A 347 1.60 -8.17 2.94
CA THR A 347 0.25 -7.69 2.61
C THR A 347 -0.59 -8.79 1.98
N ALA A 348 -0.03 -9.49 0.99
CA ALA A 348 -0.72 -10.53 0.24
C ALA A 348 0.25 -11.61 -0.28
N VAL A 349 -0.33 -12.71 -0.79
CA VAL A 349 0.37 -13.60 -1.72
C VAL A 349 0.08 -13.10 -3.12
N TYR A 350 1.13 -12.83 -3.91
CA TYR A 350 1.01 -12.21 -5.22
C TYR A 350 1.29 -13.18 -6.36
N SER A 351 0.49 -13.06 -7.43
CA SER A 351 0.73 -13.72 -8.71
C SER A 351 0.29 -12.77 -9.82
N TYR A 352 1.26 -12.08 -10.42
CA TYR A 352 0.97 -11.19 -11.56
C TYR A 352 0.91 -11.95 -12.88
N GLY A 353 0.47 -11.28 -13.94
CA GLY A 353 0.43 -11.79 -15.31
C GLY A 353 0.05 -10.69 -16.30
N PRO A 354 0.09 -10.98 -17.62
CA PRO A 354 -0.16 -9.98 -18.66
C PRO A 354 -1.51 -9.27 -18.58
N ASP A 355 -2.51 -9.94 -17.99
CA ASP A 355 -3.86 -9.43 -17.82
C ASP A 355 -4.17 -9.04 -16.36
N ASP A 356 -3.25 -9.33 -15.43
CA ASP A 356 -3.42 -9.10 -14.01
C ASP A 356 -2.18 -8.46 -13.39
N HIS A 357 -2.21 -7.14 -13.22
CA HIS A 357 -1.20 -6.35 -12.53
C HIS A 357 -1.60 -6.02 -11.07
N PHE A 358 -2.68 -6.61 -10.52
CA PHE A 358 -3.03 -6.52 -9.11
C PHE A 358 -2.24 -7.52 -8.26
N GLY A 359 -2.14 -8.73 -8.76
CA GLY A 359 -1.38 -9.82 -8.19
C GLY A 359 -1.92 -10.41 -6.89
N ALA A 360 -2.58 -9.64 -6.04
CA ALA A 360 -3.01 -10.08 -4.71
C ALA A 360 -4.13 -11.12 -4.78
N LYS A 361 -3.97 -12.24 -4.06
CA LYS A 361 -4.95 -13.33 -4.00
C LYS A 361 -6.04 -13.08 -2.95
N ALA A 362 -7.25 -13.59 -3.19
CA ALA A 362 -8.41 -13.36 -2.33
C ALA A 362 -8.25 -13.92 -0.91
N ASP A 363 -7.53 -15.01 -0.73
CA ASP A 363 -7.23 -15.63 0.56
C ASP A 363 -6.25 -14.80 1.42
N SER A 364 -5.69 -13.73 0.86
CA SER A 364 -4.91 -12.73 1.62
C SER A 364 -5.79 -11.73 2.37
N VAL A 365 -7.10 -11.70 2.09
CA VAL A 365 -8.04 -10.76 2.72
C VAL A 365 -8.78 -11.42 3.88
N VAL A 366 -8.83 -10.72 5.00
CA VAL A 366 -9.64 -11.08 6.18
C VAL A 366 -10.62 -9.94 6.49
N MET A 367 -11.76 -10.28 7.09
CA MET A 367 -12.64 -9.27 7.68
C MET A 367 -12.21 -9.01 9.12
N LEU A 368 -11.93 -7.76 9.43
CA LEU A 368 -11.67 -7.28 10.79
C LEU A 368 -12.91 -6.62 11.37
N THR A 369 -12.96 -6.60 12.69
CA THR A 369 -13.80 -5.70 13.47
C THR A 369 -12.93 -4.97 14.50
N VAL A 370 -13.47 -3.93 15.12
CA VAL A 370 -12.80 -3.23 16.22
C VAL A 370 -13.48 -3.57 17.51
N LYS A 371 -12.69 -4.00 18.52
CA LYS A 371 -13.14 -4.23 19.90
C LYS A 371 -12.14 -3.60 20.85
N ASP A 372 -12.62 -2.79 21.77
CA ASP A 372 -11.79 -2.11 22.77
C ASP A 372 -10.61 -1.35 22.13
N GLY A 373 -10.86 -0.68 21.01
CA GLY A 373 -9.88 0.08 20.25
C GLY A 373 -8.79 -0.76 19.57
N LYS A 374 -9.02 -2.06 19.32
CA LYS A 374 -8.10 -2.99 18.68
C LYS A 374 -8.75 -3.70 17.51
N PHE A 375 -7.98 -3.94 16.45
CA PHE A 375 -8.40 -4.79 15.33
C PHE A 375 -8.40 -6.27 15.76
N THR A 376 -9.50 -6.98 15.48
CA THR A 376 -9.67 -8.41 15.70
C THR A 376 -10.36 -9.04 14.50
N LEU A 377 -10.32 -10.37 14.37
CA LEU A 377 -11.10 -11.05 13.32
C LEU A 377 -12.59 -10.85 13.58
N ALA A 378 -13.33 -10.46 12.53
CA ALA A 378 -14.77 -10.48 12.56
C ALA A 378 -15.28 -11.93 12.57
N GLN A 379 -16.33 -12.17 13.37
CA GLN A 379 -17.01 -13.48 13.47
C GLN A 379 -18.17 -13.56 12.50
#